data_c61cc7f0c974410ea86ae1a76667df5b
#
_entry.id   c61cc7f0c974410ea86ae1a76667df5b
#
_cell.length_a   1.000
_cell.length_b   1.000
_cell.length_c   1.000
_cell.angle_alpha   90.00
_cell.angle_beta   90.00
_cell.angle_gamma   90.00
#
_symmetry.space_group_name_H-M   'P 1'
#
loop_
_entity.id
_entity.type
_entity.pdbx_description
1 polymer ?
#
loop_
_entity_poly.entity_id
_entity_poly.type
_entity_poly.pdbx_seq_one_letter_code
_entity_poly.pdbx_strand_id
1 'polypeptide(L)'
;MTSIEDFTSQYGLVQKIDAFGYLDYLKSNPDAPRKHGKVVLVTADTPLKASRGEGKTTTTIALIDALRERGIDAAAVLRQPSMGITAAGSKGGASGGGKASLTHPELIDWGLCGEMGSIEAAQNLLVSFAEKAIDEGKLDEILVPRVSEVPSRSLCHIAVDRGKGNVAERMVLTPTCELMQIVVLSRSMDEIADRVSKMVAGTKDGKAVTFGEFVDLWRITGILTDAVKPAKTETVNGAPVYVHGGPFANVSIGIPTLVSVEMACALHDVVIVEAGYGADAGAQKWLDIACREYGAQWPSAAIVVTRASTWRDDPALAWRYPFHVQRLEGLDIPTFPLVNLWDGEDDQIPALKATAEELEFRAPIIGNLYRDGGDALAPQLDAFVDAVVNGSMPAAPHSHKGMALVENVRWVAEHAYGVPAERVVLKDGFAESLSEAMNLCASAGMNLGDMALVAVKSPATMTDNDSAPANERTVTLKKVEVHSGAGLVHVNLTASLTTPMPKIV
;
A
#
# COMPACT_ATOMS: atom_id res chain seq x y z
N MET A 1 4.87 -2.96 -35.38
CA MET A 1 4.57 -2.00 -34.30
C MET A 1 5.00 -2.68 -33.02
N THR A 2 5.79 -2.02 -32.22
CA THR A 2 6.18 -2.52 -30.90
C THR A 2 4.94 -2.57 -30.02
N SER A 3 4.70 -3.71 -29.38
CA SER A 3 3.54 -3.97 -28.50
C SER A 3 4.00 -4.30 -27.08
N ILE A 4 3.10 -4.40 -26.13
CA ILE A 4 3.43 -4.80 -24.75
C ILE A 4 4.04 -6.21 -24.69
N GLU A 5 3.75 -7.07 -25.66
CA GLU A 5 4.29 -8.44 -25.73
C GLU A 5 5.80 -8.44 -25.98
N ASP A 6 6.35 -7.40 -26.63
CA ASP A 6 7.79 -7.23 -26.84
C ASP A 6 8.54 -6.93 -25.52
N PHE A 7 7.82 -6.47 -24.48
CA PHE A 7 8.31 -6.21 -23.13
C PHE A 7 7.92 -7.31 -22.15
N THR A 8 7.26 -8.38 -22.60
CA THR A 8 6.80 -9.48 -21.77
C THR A 8 7.78 -10.65 -21.84
N SER A 9 8.13 -11.21 -20.70
CA SER A 9 9.03 -12.36 -20.59
C SER A 9 8.46 -13.42 -19.66
N GLN A 10 8.86 -14.69 -19.87
CA GLN A 10 8.49 -15.79 -19.00
C GLN A 10 9.41 -15.81 -17.77
N TYR A 11 8.84 -15.94 -16.56
CA TYR A 11 9.53 -16.13 -15.30
C TYR A 11 8.91 -17.30 -14.54
N GLY A 12 9.55 -18.46 -14.62
CA GLY A 12 8.94 -19.69 -14.10
C GLY A 12 7.57 -19.96 -14.72
N LEU A 13 6.53 -19.97 -13.91
CA LEU A 13 5.14 -20.19 -14.34
C LEU A 13 4.35 -18.90 -14.58
N VAL A 14 4.93 -17.73 -14.35
CA VAL A 14 4.27 -16.43 -14.56
C VAL A 14 4.90 -15.67 -15.70
N GLN A 15 4.12 -14.77 -16.32
CA GLN A 15 4.64 -13.75 -17.22
C GLN A 15 4.97 -12.50 -16.43
N LYS A 16 6.08 -11.85 -16.78
CA LYS A 16 6.50 -10.56 -16.23
C LYS A 16 6.68 -9.52 -17.31
N ILE A 17 6.31 -8.29 -17.02
CA ILE A 17 6.37 -7.18 -17.96
C ILE A 17 7.49 -6.23 -17.53
N ASP A 18 8.39 -5.90 -18.44
CA ASP A 18 9.33 -4.80 -18.27
C ASP A 18 8.59 -3.46 -18.41
N ALA A 19 7.92 -3.07 -17.32
CA ALA A 19 7.13 -1.84 -17.26
C ALA A 19 8.00 -0.59 -17.38
N PHE A 20 9.24 -0.61 -16.88
CA PHE A 20 10.18 0.50 -17.03
C PHE A 20 10.52 0.69 -18.52
N GLY A 21 10.94 -0.39 -19.20
CA GLY A 21 11.26 -0.34 -20.63
C GLY A 21 10.07 0.06 -21.49
N TYR A 22 8.86 -0.44 -21.19
CA TYR A 22 7.65 -0.07 -21.91
C TYR A 22 7.29 1.41 -21.77
N LEU A 23 7.32 1.95 -20.56
CA LEU A 23 7.03 3.37 -20.33
C LEU A 23 8.09 4.29 -20.93
N ASP A 24 9.36 3.89 -20.92
CA ASP A 24 10.44 4.64 -21.59
C ASP A 24 10.31 4.58 -23.12
N TYR A 25 9.87 3.44 -23.67
CA TYR A 25 9.50 3.33 -25.09
C TYR A 25 8.39 4.33 -25.43
N LEU A 26 7.31 4.42 -24.62
CA LEU A 26 6.21 5.35 -24.84
C LEU A 26 6.64 6.82 -24.74
N LYS A 27 7.55 7.15 -23.83
CA LYS A 27 8.12 8.52 -23.72
C LYS A 27 8.93 8.87 -24.98
N SER A 28 9.73 7.93 -25.46
CA SER A 28 10.58 8.11 -26.64
C SER A 28 9.82 8.08 -27.97
N ASN A 29 8.59 7.55 -27.96
CA ASN A 29 7.73 7.42 -29.15
C ASN A 29 6.34 8.02 -28.85
N PRO A 30 6.19 9.35 -28.90
CA PRO A 30 4.94 10.03 -28.55
C PRO A 30 3.73 9.58 -29.39
N ASP A 31 3.96 9.15 -30.63
CA ASP A 31 2.93 8.70 -31.56
C ASP A 31 2.59 7.19 -31.41
N ALA A 32 3.26 6.48 -30.49
CA ALA A 32 2.93 5.08 -30.20
C ALA A 32 1.51 4.96 -29.62
N PRO A 33 0.72 3.98 -30.07
CA PRO A 33 -0.62 3.76 -29.54
C PRO A 33 -0.58 3.55 -28.02
N ARG A 34 -1.39 4.32 -27.31
CA ARG A 34 -1.57 4.19 -25.84
C ARG A 34 -2.96 4.64 -25.45
N LYS A 35 -3.41 4.10 -24.33
CA LYS A 35 -4.60 4.58 -23.62
C LYS A 35 -4.22 5.71 -22.64
N HIS A 36 -5.23 6.32 -22.08
CA HIS A 36 -5.15 7.27 -20.95
C HIS A 36 -6.13 6.82 -19.88
N GLY A 37 -5.89 5.61 -19.37
CA GLY A 37 -6.78 4.93 -18.46
C GLY A 37 -7.05 5.72 -17.19
N LYS A 38 -8.27 5.63 -16.70
CA LYS A 38 -8.72 6.30 -15.48
C LYS A 38 -8.54 5.37 -14.28
N VAL A 39 -7.91 5.88 -13.23
CA VAL A 39 -7.71 5.13 -11.98
C VAL A 39 -9.00 5.13 -11.17
N VAL A 40 -9.43 3.96 -10.73
CA VAL A 40 -10.47 3.77 -9.73
C VAL A 40 -9.85 3.12 -8.49
N LEU A 41 -10.08 3.71 -7.33
CA LEU A 41 -9.50 3.24 -6.08
C LEU A 41 -10.49 2.31 -5.36
N VAL A 42 -10.11 1.06 -5.13
CA VAL A 42 -10.84 0.15 -4.24
C VAL A 42 -10.19 0.15 -2.87
N THR A 43 -10.96 0.57 -1.88
CA THR A 43 -10.59 0.57 -0.47
C THR A 43 -11.71 -0.04 0.37
N ALA A 44 -11.62 0.01 1.68
CA ALA A 44 -12.63 -0.55 2.57
C ALA A 44 -12.83 0.31 3.81
N ASP A 45 -13.84 -0.06 4.58
CA ASP A 45 -13.96 0.34 5.97
C ASP A 45 -12.73 -0.08 6.78
N THR A 46 -12.51 0.57 7.91
CA THR A 46 -11.45 0.16 8.85
C THR A 46 -11.77 -1.23 9.41
N PRO A 47 -10.91 -2.25 9.21
CA PRO A 47 -11.24 -3.61 9.54
C PRO A 47 -11.39 -3.81 11.05
N LEU A 48 -12.36 -4.64 11.46
CA LEU A 48 -12.48 -5.12 12.83
C LEU A 48 -11.32 -6.03 13.22
N LYS A 49 -10.95 -6.07 14.50
CA LYS A 49 -9.92 -6.98 15.02
C LYS A 49 -10.21 -8.47 14.74
N ALA A 50 -11.49 -8.83 14.63
CA ALA A 50 -11.97 -10.19 14.35
C ALA A 50 -12.31 -10.45 12.87
N SER A 51 -12.22 -9.43 12.01
CA SER A 51 -12.61 -9.53 10.59
C SER A 51 -11.61 -10.35 9.79
N ARG A 52 -12.13 -11.26 8.93
CA ARG A 52 -11.34 -12.02 7.96
C ARG A 52 -11.02 -11.22 6.68
N GLY A 53 -11.28 -9.91 6.66
CA GLY A 53 -11.15 -9.03 5.51
C GLY A 53 -12.52 -8.65 4.94
N GLU A 54 -12.60 -7.44 4.36
CA GLU A 54 -13.84 -6.85 3.83
C GLU A 54 -14.15 -7.32 2.39
N GLY A 55 -13.20 -8.01 1.73
CA GLY A 55 -13.35 -8.52 0.37
C GLY A 55 -12.90 -7.54 -0.72
N LYS A 56 -11.94 -6.66 -0.46
CA LYS A 56 -11.40 -5.73 -1.46
C LYS A 56 -10.91 -6.42 -2.71
N THR A 57 -10.06 -7.44 -2.58
CA THR A 57 -9.52 -8.18 -3.73
C THR A 57 -10.62 -8.86 -4.52
N THR A 58 -11.57 -9.52 -3.83
CA THR A 58 -12.76 -10.12 -4.47
C THR A 58 -13.58 -9.06 -5.19
N THR A 59 -13.77 -7.87 -4.57
CA THR A 59 -14.45 -6.73 -5.22
C THR A 59 -13.69 -6.24 -6.45
N THR A 60 -12.38 -6.09 -6.36
CA THR A 60 -11.54 -5.62 -7.48
C THR A 60 -11.65 -6.57 -8.67
N ILE A 61 -11.57 -7.88 -8.44
CA ILE A 61 -11.70 -8.92 -9.47
C ILE A 61 -13.11 -8.94 -10.06
N ALA A 62 -14.16 -8.99 -9.21
CA ALA A 62 -15.54 -8.97 -9.68
C ALA A 62 -15.85 -7.69 -10.49
N LEU A 63 -15.29 -6.56 -10.10
CA LEU A 63 -15.53 -5.28 -10.78
C LEU A 63 -14.95 -5.24 -12.18
N ILE A 64 -13.70 -5.71 -12.38
CA ILE A 64 -13.12 -5.73 -13.73
C ILE A 64 -13.85 -6.71 -14.64
N ASP A 65 -14.28 -7.86 -14.13
CA ASP A 65 -15.08 -8.81 -14.88
C ASP A 65 -16.42 -8.17 -15.32
N ALA A 66 -17.13 -7.53 -14.39
CA ALA A 66 -18.39 -6.85 -14.67
C ALA A 66 -18.23 -5.67 -15.67
N LEU A 67 -17.15 -4.91 -15.59
CA LEU A 67 -16.87 -3.83 -16.54
C LEU A 67 -16.59 -4.37 -17.94
N ARG A 68 -15.81 -5.44 -18.04
CA ARG A 68 -15.50 -6.07 -19.34
C ARG A 68 -16.73 -6.72 -19.99
N GLU A 69 -17.60 -7.34 -19.20
CA GLU A 69 -18.89 -7.83 -19.68
C GLU A 69 -19.75 -6.70 -20.31
N ARG A 70 -19.62 -5.48 -19.81
CA ARG A 70 -20.25 -4.27 -20.36
C ARG A 70 -19.47 -3.64 -21.53
N GLY A 71 -18.41 -4.28 -22.01
CA GLY A 71 -17.59 -3.82 -23.14
C GLY A 71 -16.59 -2.73 -22.79
N ILE A 72 -16.31 -2.49 -21.51
CA ILE A 72 -15.32 -1.51 -21.05
C ILE A 72 -13.96 -2.22 -20.88
N ASP A 73 -12.91 -1.71 -21.53
CA ASP A 73 -11.57 -2.25 -21.39
C ASP A 73 -11.00 -1.88 -20.01
N ALA A 74 -11.15 -2.81 -19.06
CA ALA A 74 -10.74 -2.65 -17.67
C ALA A 74 -9.69 -3.68 -17.28
N ALA A 75 -8.77 -3.28 -16.39
CA ALA A 75 -7.78 -4.13 -15.76
C ALA A 75 -7.65 -3.82 -14.26
N ALA A 76 -7.08 -4.75 -13.50
CA ALA A 76 -6.74 -4.53 -12.11
C ALA A 76 -5.23 -4.45 -11.88
N VAL A 77 -4.83 -3.63 -10.91
CA VAL A 77 -3.48 -3.64 -10.33
C VAL A 77 -3.59 -4.00 -8.85
N LEU A 78 -3.09 -5.17 -8.51
CA LEU A 78 -3.10 -5.74 -7.18
C LEU A 78 -1.71 -5.69 -6.54
N ARG A 79 -1.66 -5.79 -5.22
CA ARG A 79 -0.41 -5.93 -4.48
C ARG A 79 -0.03 -7.39 -4.36
N GLN A 80 1.27 -7.68 -4.43
CA GLN A 80 1.80 -8.99 -4.08
C GLN A 80 1.54 -9.25 -2.58
N PRO A 81 0.84 -10.32 -2.19
CA PRO A 81 0.69 -10.65 -0.78
C PRO A 81 2.01 -11.16 -0.20
N SER A 82 2.22 -10.93 1.08
CA SER A 82 3.30 -11.61 1.81
C SER A 82 2.95 -13.09 1.99
N MET A 83 3.80 -13.98 1.50
CA MET A 83 3.66 -15.43 1.65
C MET A 83 3.52 -15.81 3.14
N GLY A 84 4.32 -15.19 4.00
CA GLY A 84 4.28 -15.44 5.43
C GLY A 84 2.92 -15.14 6.07
N ILE A 85 2.23 -14.11 5.63
CA ILE A 85 0.89 -13.77 6.11
C ILE A 85 -0.14 -14.77 5.58
N THR A 86 -0.04 -15.17 4.32
CA THR A 86 -0.93 -16.13 3.67
C THR A 86 -0.74 -17.52 4.28
N ALA A 87 0.49 -17.99 4.40
CA ALA A 87 0.85 -19.28 4.99
C ALA A 87 0.49 -19.38 6.48
N ALA A 88 0.54 -18.25 7.21
CA ALA A 88 0.12 -18.19 8.61
C ALA A 88 -1.41 -18.23 8.81
N GLY A 89 -2.21 -18.22 7.74
CA GLY A 89 -3.67 -18.20 7.82
C GLY A 89 -4.24 -16.89 8.38
N SER A 90 -3.40 -15.87 8.54
CA SER A 90 -3.81 -14.59 9.14
C SER A 90 -4.67 -13.75 8.21
N LYS A 91 -4.55 -13.97 6.89
CA LYS A 91 -5.35 -13.34 5.84
C LYS A 91 -5.53 -14.30 4.66
N GLY A 92 -6.56 -14.08 3.86
CA GLY A 92 -6.65 -14.63 2.52
C GLY A 92 -5.55 -14.06 1.63
N GLY A 93 -5.21 -14.76 0.55
CA GLY A 93 -4.31 -14.27 -0.47
C GLY A 93 -4.85 -13.08 -1.26
N ALA A 94 -4.08 -12.57 -2.21
CA ALA A 94 -4.51 -11.50 -3.13
C ALA A 94 -5.14 -12.05 -4.42
N SER A 95 -5.58 -13.29 -4.43
CA SER A 95 -6.12 -14.00 -5.59
C SER A 95 -7.66 -14.02 -5.65
N GLY A 96 -8.33 -13.37 -4.70
CA GLY A 96 -9.79 -13.38 -4.59
C GLY A 96 -10.34 -14.68 -4.03
N GLY A 97 -11.54 -15.08 -4.51
CA GLY A 97 -12.18 -16.34 -4.10
C GLY A 97 -13.53 -16.55 -4.76
N GLY A 98 -13.96 -17.80 -4.84
CA GLY A 98 -15.20 -18.18 -5.53
C GLY A 98 -15.17 -17.83 -7.01
N LYS A 99 -16.25 -17.24 -7.52
CA LYS A 99 -16.32 -16.77 -8.92
C LYS A 99 -15.42 -15.57 -9.20
N ALA A 100 -15.07 -14.77 -8.17
CA ALA A 100 -14.15 -13.65 -8.30
C ALA A 100 -12.73 -14.07 -7.93
N SER A 101 -12.11 -14.88 -8.75
CA SER A 101 -10.77 -15.46 -8.55
C SER A 101 -9.84 -15.23 -9.71
N LEU A 102 -8.53 -15.31 -9.45
CA LEU A 102 -7.48 -15.39 -10.48
C LEU A 102 -7.34 -16.84 -10.99
N THR A 103 -6.78 -17.01 -12.19
CA THR A 103 -6.61 -18.33 -12.83
C THR A 103 -5.62 -19.24 -12.12
N HIS A 104 -4.56 -18.69 -11.53
CA HIS A 104 -3.50 -19.42 -10.82
C HIS A 104 -3.24 -18.77 -9.46
N PRO A 105 -4.19 -18.91 -8.50
CA PRO A 105 -4.10 -18.24 -7.21
C PRO A 105 -2.84 -18.60 -6.44
N GLU A 106 -2.36 -19.84 -6.55
CA GLU A 106 -1.16 -20.33 -5.87
C GLU A 106 0.11 -19.58 -6.28
N LEU A 107 0.22 -19.12 -7.53
CA LEU A 107 1.39 -18.39 -8.00
C LEU A 107 1.50 -17.01 -7.33
N ILE A 108 0.37 -16.40 -7.06
CA ILE A 108 0.28 -15.10 -6.41
C ILE A 108 0.37 -15.25 -4.89
N ASP A 109 -0.44 -16.12 -4.31
CA ASP A 109 -0.59 -16.23 -2.86
C ASP A 109 0.65 -16.78 -2.16
N TRP A 110 1.44 -17.61 -2.84
CA TRP A 110 2.70 -18.14 -2.34
C TRP A 110 3.94 -17.33 -2.76
N GLY A 111 3.77 -16.20 -3.43
CA GLY A 111 4.87 -15.33 -3.84
C GLY A 111 5.79 -15.93 -4.90
N LEU A 112 5.31 -16.87 -5.72
CA LEU A 112 6.10 -17.53 -6.77
C LEU A 112 6.47 -16.60 -7.93
N CYS A 113 6.00 -15.35 -7.90
CA CYS A 113 6.44 -14.28 -8.79
C CYS A 113 7.87 -13.79 -8.53
N GLY A 114 8.51 -14.22 -7.43
CA GLY A 114 9.92 -13.96 -7.12
C GLY A 114 10.24 -12.56 -6.60
N GLU A 115 9.27 -11.65 -6.56
CA GLU A 115 9.48 -10.25 -6.14
C GLU A 115 9.93 -10.16 -4.68
N MET A 116 9.17 -10.77 -3.76
CA MET A 116 9.45 -10.73 -2.32
C MET A 116 10.80 -11.35 -1.98
N GLY A 117 11.12 -12.51 -2.58
CA GLY A 117 12.40 -13.20 -2.35
C GLY A 117 13.60 -12.40 -2.85
N SER A 118 13.47 -11.70 -3.99
CA SER A 118 14.54 -10.83 -4.50
C SER A 118 14.74 -9.60 -3.62
N ILE A 119 13.67 -8.99 -3.12
CA ILE A 119 13.76 -7.85 -2.19
C ILE A 119 14.36 -8.30 -0.85
N GLU A 120 13.97 -9.49 -0.34
CA GLU A 120 14.56 -10.08 0.86
C GLU A 120 16.06 -10.29 0.69
N ALA A 121 16.48 -10.89 -0.43
CA ALA A 121 17.89 -11.12 -0.74
C ALA A 121 18.68 -9.82 -0.84
N ALA A 122 18.16 -8.81 -1.54
CA ALA A 122 18.79 -7.52 -1.72
C ALA A 122 18.93 -6.74 -0.39
N GLN A 123 17.87 -6.72 0.42
CA GLN A 123 17.86 -6.06 1.74
C GLN A 123 18.88 -6.72 2.69
N ASN A 124 18.89 -8.05 2.74
CA ASN A 124 19.84 -8.78 3.59
C ASN A 124 21.30 -8.63 3.10
N LEU A 125 21.51 -8.51 1.78
CA LEU A 125 22.82 -8.20 1.23
C LEU A 125 23.29 -6.79 1.64
N LEU A 126 22.40 -5.79 1.65
CA LEU A 126 22.71 -4.45 2.17
C LEU A 126 23.17 -4.51 3.64
N VAL A 127 22.46 -5.29 4.48
CA VAL A 127 22.88 -5.49 5.88
C VAL A 127 24.28 -6.15 5.96
N SER A 128 24.56 -7.13 5.09
CA SER A 128 25.89 -7.76 5.06
C SER A 128 27.01 -6.80 4.65
N PHE A 129 26.73 -5.85 3.74
CA PHE A 129 27.68 -4.77 3.44
C PHE A 129 27.85 -3.82 4.63
N ALA A 130 26.79 -3.52 5.37
CA ALA A 130 26.89 -2.69 6.58
C ALA A 130 27.71 -3.40 7.68
N GLU A 131 27.60 -4.72 7.83
CA GLU A 131 28.45 -5.50 8.74
C GLU A 131 29.94 -5.39 8.34
N LYS A 132 30.23 -5.57 7.05
CA LYS A 132 31.59 -5.35 6.55
C LYS A 132 32.06 -3.93 6.83
N ALA A 133 31.21 -2.91 6.71
CA ALA A 133 31.56 -1.52 7.02
C ALA A 133 31.85 -1.30 8.53
N ILE A 134 31.19 -2.04 9.44
CA ILE A 134 31.57 -2.10 10.87
C ILE A 134 33.00 -2.64 11.03
N ASP A 135 33.30 -3.77 10.37
CA ASP A 135 34.64 -4.39 10.47
C ASP A 135 35.74 -3.50 9.92
N GLU A 136 35.43 -2.72 8.88
CA GLU A 136 36.34 -1.73 8.29
C GLU A 136 36.41 -0.41 9.06
N GLY A 137 35.64 -0.26 10.15
CA GLY A 137 35.56 0.97 10.95
C GLY A 137 34.88 2.14 10.28
N LYS A 138 34.09 1.88 9.25
CA LYS A 138 33.26 2.89 8.52
C LYS A 138 31.94 3.15 9.21
N LEU A 139 31.42 2.20 9.99
CA LEU A 139 30.22 2.30 10.80
C LEU A 139 30.51 1.95 12.26
N ASP A 140 29.78 2.54 13.19
CA ASP A 140 29.74 2.15 14.60
C ASP A 140 28.46 1.37 14.92
N GLU A 141 27.37 1.67 14.19
CA GLU A 141 26.03 1.08 14.38
C GLU A 141 25.33 0.88 13.04
N ILE A 142 24.56 -0.20 12.91
CA ILE A 142 23.69 -0.48 11.76
C ILE A 142 22.25 -0.13 12.15
N LEU A 143 21.57 0.69 11.33
CA LEU A 143 20.19 1.09 11.54
C LEU A 143 19.20 0.29 10.69
N VAL A 144 19.64 -0.33 9.61
CA VAL A 144 18.81 -1.08 8.66
C VAL A 144 18.56 -2.49 9.19
N PRO A 145 17.29 -2.92 9.31
CA PRO A 145 16.95 -4.25 9.81
C PRO A 145 17.16 -5.33 8.74
N ARG A 146 17.44 -6.56 9.18
CA ARG A 146 17.28 -7.76 8.37
C ARG A 146 15.81 -8.02 8.10
N VAL A 147 15.54 -8.73 7.02
CA VAL A 147 14.16 -9.10 6.67
C VAL A 147 14.00 -10.59 6.48
N SER A 148 12.78 -11.07 6.69
CA SER A 148 12.36 -12.42 6.34
C SER A 148 10.93 -12.38 5.82
N GLU A 149 10.67 -13.14 4.76
CA GLU A 149 9.30 -13.33 4.27
C GLU A 149 8.50 -14.28 5.17
N VAL A 150 9.18 -15.16 5.90
CA VAL A 150 8.53 -16.11 6.83
C VAL A 150 8.35 -15.46 8.20
N PRO A 151 7.09 -15.33 8.72
CA PRO A 151 6.85 -14.76 10.02
C PRO A 151 7.33 -15.71 11.14
N SER A 152 8.33 -15.26 11.88
CA SER A 152 8.81 -15.95 13.06
C SER A 152 8.99 -14.97 14.21
N ARG A 153 8.20 -15.12 15.26
CA ARG A 153 8.26 -14.21 16.42
C ARG A 153 9.60 -14.25 17.15
N SER A 154 10.27 -15.38 17.13
CA SER A 154 11.60 -15.52 17.73
C SER A 154 12.66 -14.64 17.05
N LEU A 155 12.43 -14.24 15.78
CA LEU A 155 13.33 -13.39 15.03
C LEU A 155 13.08 -11.89 15.25
N CYS A 156 12.03 -11.51 15.98
CA CYS A 156 11.80 -10.09 16.33
C CYS A 156 12.89 -9.51 17.24
N HIS A 157 13.53 -10.38 18.03
CA HIS A 157 14.64 -10.01 18.91
C HIS A 157 15.68 -11.12 18.82
N ILE A 158 16.77 -10.84 18.09
CA ILE A 158 17.87 -11.77 17.91
C ILE A 158 19.15 -11.19 18.49
N ALA A 159 20.04 -12.06 18.94
CA ALA A 159 21.39 -11.71 19.30
C ALA A 159 22.34 -12.23 18.22
N VAL A 160 23.04 -11.33 17.56
CA VAL A 160 24.00 -11.65 16.49
C VAL A 160 25.39 -11.55 17.07
N ASP A 161 26.17 -12.64 17.02
CA ASP A 161 27.59 -12.60 17.37
C ASP A 161 28.39 -12.02 16.21
N ARG A 162 29.01 -10.87 16.42
CA ARG A 162 29.88 -10.20 15.46
C ARG A 162 31.38 -10.39 15.77
N GLY A 163 31.71 -11.43 16.50
CA GLY A 163 33.12 -11.73 16.89
C GLY A 163 33.66 -10.79 17.97
N LYS A 164 32.91 -9.81 18.40
CA LYS A 164 33.23 -8.86 19.50
C LYS A 164 32.18 -8.83 20.60
N GLY A 165 31.32 -9.84 20.62
CA GLY A 165 30.16 -9.96 21.50
C GLY A 165 28.82 -9.88 20.76
N ASN A 166 27.76 -10.25 21.49
CA ASN A 166 26.43 -10.25 20.93
C ASN A 166 25.84 -8.85 20.82
N VAL A 167 25.34 -8.50 19.65
CA VAL A 167 24.57 -7.28 19.38
C VAL A 167 23.11 -7.65 19.23
N ALA A 168 22.22 -6.91 19.90
CA ALA A 168 20.79 -7.08 19.73
C ALA A 168 20.36 -6.54 18.37
N GLU A 169 19.71 -7.34 17.58
CA GLU A 169 19.11 -6.97 16.30
C GLU A 169 17.65 -7.38 16.24
N ARG A 170 16.95 -6.91 15.22
CA ARG A 170 15.57 -7.33 14.91
C ARG A 170 15.47 -7.72 13.43
N MET A 171 14.64 -8.71 13.15
CA MET A 171 14.14 -8.94 11.79
C MET A 171 12.72 -8.39 11.66
N VAL A 172 12.41 -7.90 10.47
CA VAL A 172 11.07 -7.46 10.11
C VAL A 172 10.60 -8.23 8.86
N LEU A 173 9.31 -8.18 8.54
CA LEU A 173 8.83 -8.77 7.29
C LEU A 173 9.25 -7.92 6.09
N THR A 174 9.60 -8.57 4.98
CA THR A 174 9.99 -7.93 3.71
C THR A 174 9.05 -6.79 3.28
N PRO A 175 7.71 -6.91 3.37
CA PRO A 175 6.79 -5.83 3.04
C PRO A 175 6.91 -4.56 3.89
N THR A 176 7.68 -4.59 4.97
CA THR A 176 7.83 -3.44 5.88
C THR A 176 9.16 -2.70 5.70
N CYS A 177 10.08 -3.25 4.91
CA CYS A 177 11.42 -2.67 4.72
C CYS A 177 11.41 -1.45 3.81
N GLU A 178 12.44 -0.64 3.94
CA GLU A 178 12.63 0.55 3.13
C GLU A 178 12.83 0.22 1.64
N LEU A 179 13.56 -0.86 1.32
CA LEU A 179 13.80 -1.28 -0.06
C LEU A 179 12.49 -1.62 -0.80
N MET A 180 11.51 -2.24 -0.13
CA MET A 180 10.17 -2.45 -0.69
C MET A 180 9.50 -1.11 -1.05
N GLN A 181 9.64 -0.09 -0.20
CA GLN A 181 9.07 1.24 -0.46
C GLN A 181 9.78 1.92 -1.64
N ILE A 182 11.10 1.77 -1.74
CA ILE A 182 11.88 2.27 -2.88
C ILE A 182 11.38 1.65 -4.19
N VAL A 183 11.23 0.33 -4.24
CA VAL A 183 10.72 -0.38 -5.43
C VAL A 183 9.32 0.12 -5.81
N VAL A 184 8.44 0.31 -4.82
CA VAL A 184 7.05 0.75 -5.08
C VAL A 184 6.97 2.16 -5.65
N LEU A 185 7.84 3.06 -5.21
CA LEU A 185 7.79 4.48 -5.58
C LEU A 185 8.66 4.82 -6.80
N SER A 186 9.54 3.93 -7.26
CA SER A 186 10.48 4.19 -8.34
C SER A 186 9.90 3.89 -9.73
N ARG A 187 10.38 4.63 -10.74
CA ARG A 187 9.98 4.54 -12.14
C ARG A 187 11.09 4.11 -13.10
N SER A 188 12.28 3.84 -12.55
CA SER A 188 13.42 3.31 -13.30
C SER A 188 14.39 2.59 -12.38
N MET A 189 15.27 1.77 -12.96
CA MET A 189 16.34 1.12 -12.21
C MET A 189 17.37 2.14 -11.71
N ASP A 190 17.63 3.20 -12.45
CA ASP A 190 18.52 4.28 -12.03
C ASP A 190 17.96 5.04 -10.82
N GLU A 191 16.63 5.27 -10.79
CA GLU A 191 15.99 5.85 -9.62
C GLU A 191 16.08 4.93 -8.40
N ILE A 192 15.95 3.62 -8.57
CA ILE A 192 16.17 2.66 -7.48
C ILE A 192 17.60 2.76 -6.96
N ALA A 193 18.59 2.77 -7.87
CA ALA A 193 20.00 2.91 -7.48
C ALA A 193 20.27 4.22 -6.72
N ASP A 194 19.76 5.33 -7.22
CA ASP A 194 19.88 6.65 -6.57
C ASP A 194 19.26 6.64 -5.17
N ARG A 195 18.06 6.10 -5.03
CA ARG A 195 17.36 5.98 -3.74
C ARG A 195 18.10 5.06 -2.76
N VAL A 196 18.56 3.89 -3.20
CA VAL A 196 19.36 2.97 -2.37
C VAL A 196 20.66 3.64 -1.95
N SER A 197 21.29 4.47 -2.81
CA SER A 197 22.49 5.22 -2.44
C SER A 197 22.26 6.16 -1.26
N LYS A 198 21.06 6.70 -1.12
CA LYS A 198 20.65 7.64 -0.06
C LYS A 198 20.09 6.96 1.19
N MET A 199 19.89 5.64 1.18
CA MET A 199 19.53 4.91 2.39
C MET A 199 20.61 5.05 3.45
N VAL A 200 20.23 5.50 4.63
CA VAL A 200 21.11 5.53 5.79
C VAL A 200 21.33 4.09 6.28
N ALA A 201 22.56 3.60 6.12
CA ALA A 201 22.97 2.27 6.55
C ALA A 201 23.16 2.19 8.06
N GLY A 202 23.68 3.27 8.64
CA GLY A 202 24.03 3.34 10.04
C GLY A 202 24.66 4.68 10.42
N THR A 203 25.38 4.70 11.53
CA THR A 203 26.07 5.90 12.01
C THR A 203 27.56 5.67 12.20
N LYS A 204 28.35 6.74 12.05
CA LYS A 204 29.76 6.83 12.41
C LYS A 204 30.00 8.13 13.18
N ASP A 205 30.54 8.03 14.40
CA ASP A 205 30.74 9.19 15.30
C ASP A 205 29.46 10.05 15.44
N GLY A 206 28.29 9.38 15.54
CA GLY A 206 26.98 9.98 15.66
C GLY A 206 26.42 10.63 14.37
N LYS A 207 27.10 10.50 13.23
CA LYS A 207 26.64 11.00 11.93
C LYS A 207 26.14 9.87 11.05
N ALA A 208 25.13 10.15 10.24
CA ALA A 208 24.62 9.20 9.26
C ALA A 208 25.69 8.85 8.22
N VAL A 209 25.73 7.56 7.85
CA VAL A 209 26.50 7.03 6.72
C VAL A 209 25.52 6.30 5.80
N THR A 210 25.56 6.62 4.53
CA THR A 210 24.65 6.03 3.53
C THR A 210 25.28 4.86 2.79
N PHE A 211 24.45 4.00 2.18
CA PHE A 211 24.98 2.88 1.38
C PHE A 211 25.78 3.34 0.18
N GLY A 212 25.46 4.49 -0.39
CA GLY A 212 26.19 5.07 -1.53
C GLY A 212 27.69 5.35 -1.24
N GLU A 213 28.07 5.45 0.03
CA GLU A 213 29.45 5.71 0.44
C GLU A 213 30.35 4.47 0.37
N PHE A 214 29.77 3.24 0.37
CA PHE A 214 30.58 2.03 0.46
C PHE A 214 30.04 0.81 -0.30
N VAL A 215 28.90 0.92 -1.00
CA VAL A 215 28.29 -0.19 -1.76
C VAL A 215 28.30 0.11 -3.27
N ASP A 216 28.77 -0.85 -4.04
CA ASP A 216 28.60 -0.87 -5.49
C ASP A 216 27.14 -1.24 -5.83
N LEU A 217 26.31 -0.26 -6.12
CA LEU A 217 24.85 -0.41 -6.22
C LEU A 217 24.39 -1.35 -7.31
N TRP A 218 25.19 -1.59 -8.36
CA TRP A 218 24.84 -2.57 -9.40
C TRP A 218 24.62 -3.99 -8.83
N ARG A 219 25.20 -4.32 -7.68
CA ARG A 219 25.00 -5.60 -6.99
C ARG A 219 23.58 -5.74 -6.46
N ILE A 220 23.02 -4.64 -5.98
CA ILE A 220 21.66 -4.58 -5.46
C ILE A 220 20.66 -4.54 -6.60
N THR A 221 20.85 -3.64 -7.58
CA THR A 221 19.99 -3.54 -8.75
C THR A 221 19.98 -4.82 -9.59
N GLY A 222 21.12 -5.52 -9.66
CA GLY A 222 21.22 -6.82 -10.33
C GLY A 222 20.29 -7.89 -9.72
N ILE A 223 20.16 -7.94 -8.37
CA ILE A 223 19.23 -8.85 -7.69
C ILE A 223 17.78 -8.43 -7.96
N LEU A 224 17.52 -7.13 -8.11
CA LEU A 224 16.17 -6.60 -8.31
C LEU A 224 15.68 -6.64 -9.75
N THR A 225 16.49 -7.08 -10.73
CA THR A 225 16.18 -7.01 -12.17
C THR A 225 14.80 -7.61 -12.53
N ASP A 226 14.41 -8.71 -11.90
CA ASP A 226 13.11 -9.34 -12.12
C ASP A 226 12.07 -8.97 -11.04
N ALA A 227 12.51 -8.46 -9.89
CA ALA A 227 11.63 -7.99 -8.83
C ALA A 227 10.85 -6.72 -9.22
N VAL A 228 11.41 -5.89 -10.11
CA VAL A 228 10.81 -4.62 -10.56
C VAL A 228 9.81 -4.78 -11.71
N LYS A 229 9.59 -6.00 -12.17
CA LYS A 229 8.69 -6.32 -13.27
C LYS A 229 7.35 -6.82 -12.73
N PRO A 230 6.22 -6.15 -13.03
CA PRO A 230 4.89 -6.63 -12.68
C PRO A 230 4.62 -8.05 -13.22
N ALA A 231 4.04 -8.90 -12.39
CA ALA A 231 3.52 -10.18 -12.83
C ALA A 231 2.17 -9.96 -13.55
N LYS A 232 2.02 -10.56 -14.74
CA LYS A 232 0.78 -10.57 -15.52
C LYS A 232 0.01 -11.86 -15.23
N THR A 233 -1.24 -11.74 -14.87
CA THR A 233 -2.20 -12.82 -14.70
C THR A 233 -3.56 -12.37 -15.21
N GLU A 234 -4.58 -13.19 -15.03
CA GLU A 234 -5.95 -12.88 -15.42
C GLU A 234 -6.96 -13.46 -14.43
N THR A 235 -8.17 -12.94 -14.46
CA THR A 235 -9.30 -13.55 -13.74
C THR A 235 -9.71 -14.86 -14.42
N VAL A 236 -10.49 -15.68 -13.72
CA VAL A 236 -11.09 -16.89 -14.33
C VAL A 236 -11.97 -16.58 -15.54
N ASN A 237 -12.38 -15.33 -15.72
CA ASN A 237 -13.16 -14.82 -16.87
C ASN A 237 -12.27 -14.11 -17.94
N GLY A 238 -10.94 -14.14 -17.78
CA GLY A 238 -9.98 -13.61 -18.75
C GLY A 238 -9.75 -12.10 -18.68
N ALA A 239 -10.16 -11.43 -17.61
CA ALA A 239 -9.83 -10.02 -17.41
C ALA A 239 -8.36 -9.85 -16.93
N PRO A 240 -7.57 -8.91 -17.50
CA PRO A 240 -6.16 -8.76 -17.19
C PRO A 240 -5.94 -8.21 -15.77
N VAL A 241 -4.96 -8.80 -15.08
CA VAL A 241 -4.54 -8.40 -13.73
C VAL A 241 -3.03 -8.30 -13.67
N TYR A 242 -2.53 -7.22 -13.09
CA TYR A 242 -1.11 -6.99 -12.84
C TYR A 242 -0.86 -7.01 -11.34
N VAL A 243 0.10 -7.82 -10.90
CA VAL A 243 0.42 -7.95 -9.47
C VAL A 243 1.83 -7.47 -9.24
N HIS A 244 1.99 -6.42 -8.45
CA HIS A 244 3.31 -5.85 -8.18
C HIS A 244 3.34 -4.92 -6.96
N GLY A 245 4.40 -5.05 -6.14
CA GLY A 245 4.55 -4.34 -4.88
C GLY A 245 3.67 -4.92 -3.77
N GLY A 246 4.22 -5.04 -2.58
CA GLY A 246 3.50 -5.67 -1.48
C GLY A 246 3.65 -4.98 -0.12
N PRO A 247 3.86 -3.64 -0.04
CA PRO A 247 4.07 -2.98 1.24
C PRO A 247 2.80 -3.03 2.10
N PHE A 248 2.96 -3.23 3.41
CA PHE A 248 1.82 -3.22 4.33
C PHE A 248 1.29 -1.81 4.54
N ALA A 249 -0.03 -1.63 4.51
CA ALA A 249 -0.64 -0.32 4.64
C ALA A 249 -0.66 0.26 6.06
N ASN A 250 -0.50 -0.56 7.08
CA ASN A 250 -0.50 -0.13 8.48
C ASN A 250 0.87 0.36 8.98
N VAL A 251 1.96 -0.15 8.41
CA VAL A 251 3.34 0.16 8.80
C VAL A 251 4.20 0.69 7.66
N SER A 252 3.65 0.73 6.45
CA SER A 252 4.30 1.20 5.23
C SER A 252 3.26 1.91 4.35
N ILE A 253 3.50 1.99 3.04
CA ILE A 253 2.67 2.77 2.11
C ILE A 253 1.44 2.02 1.57
N GLY A 254 1.40 0.70 1.58
CA GLY A 254 0.20 -0.11 1.34
C GLY A 254 -0.48 0.01 -0.02
N ILE A 255 0.28 0.34 -1.05
CA ILE A 255 -0.19 0.53 -2.43
C ILE A 255 0.61 -0.38 -3.39
N PRO A 256 0.10 -0.69 -4.59
CA PRO A 256 0.89 -1.32 -5.63
C PRO A 256 1.96 -0.34 -6.17
N THR A 257 2.89 -0.82 -6.98
CA THR A 257 3.93 0.03 -7.55
C THR A 257 3.36 1.07 -8.51
N LEU A 258 3.92 2.28 -8.48
CA LEU A 258 3.49 3.36 -9.36
C LEU A 258 3.63 2.97 -10.83
N VAL A 259 4.74 2.30 -11.17
CA VAL A 259 5.02 1.87 -12.54
C VAL A 259 3.98 0.87 -13.08
N SER A 260 3.47 -0.04 -12.23
CA SER A 260 2.44 -1.00 -12.68
C SER A 260 1.11 -0.31 -12.96
N VAL A 261 0.76 0.71 -12.19
CA VAL A 261 -0.46 1.50 -12.43
C VAL A 261 -0.32 2.38 -13.68
N GLU A 262 0.82 3.05 -13.86
CA GLU A 262 1.09 3.87 -15.05
C GLU A 262 1.10 3.03 -16.33
N MET A 263 1.73 1.85 -16.29
CA MET A 263 1.71 0.88 -17.39
C MET A 263 0.28 0.43 -17.70
N ALA A 264 -0.50 0.05 -16.69
CA ALA A 264 -1.88 -0.38 -16.88
C ALA A 264 -2.75 0.74 -17.46
N CYS A 265 -2.57 1.99 -17.04
CA CYS A 265 -3.26 3.17 -17.61
C CYS A 265 -2.87 3.42 -19.08
N ALA A 266 -1.66 3.06 -19.50
CA ALA A 266 -1.25 3.14 -20.90
C ALA A 266 -1.85 2.03 -21.77
N LEU A 267 -2.35 0.95 -21.17
CA LEU A 267 -2.88 -0.24 -21.83
C LEU A 267 -4.42 -0.31 -21.84
N HIS A 268 -5.09 0.21 -20.80
CA HIS A 268 -6.54 0.02 -20.56
C HIS A 268 -7.26 1.34 -20.35
N ASP A 269 -8.57 1.38 -20.57
CA ASP A 269 -9.40 2.58 -20.39
C ASP A 269 -9.74 2.83 -18.91
N VAL A 270 -9.87 1.76 -18.12
CA VAL A 270 -10.15 1.81 -16.67
C VAL A 270 -9.20 0.90 -15.92
N VAL A 271 -8.56 1.41 -14.89
CA VAL A 271 -7.60 0.68 -14.05
C VAL A 271 -8.07 0.69 -12.61
N ILE A 272 -8.42 -0.49 -12.11
CA ILE A 272 -8.85 -0.67 -10.72
C ILE A 272 -7.63 -0.92 -9.84
N VAL A 273 -7.38 -0.04 -8.88
CA VAL A 273 -6.23 -0.09 -7.97
C VAL A 273 -6.68 -0.47 -6.57
N GLU A 274 -6.17 -1.57 -6.03
CA GLU A 274 -6.45 -1.97 -4.66
C GLU A 274 -5.52 -1.28 -3.66
N ALA A 275 -6.09 -0.55 -2.69
CA ALA A 275 -5.38 0.02 -1.56
C ALA A 275 -5.56 -0.84 -0.28
N GLY A 276 -4.46 -1.05 0.46
CA GLY A 276 -4.43 -1.97 1.59
C GLY A 276 -5.21 -1.49 2.81
N TYR A 277 -5.83 -2.42 3.53
CA TYR A 277 -6.66 -2.18 4.71
C TYR A 277 -7.82 -1.21 4.42
N GLY A 278 -8.08 -0.26 5.32
CA GLY A 278 -9.17 0.71 5.21
C GLY A 278 -8.79 1.99 4.46
N ALA A 279 -9.78 2.83 4.24
CA ALA A 279 -9.62 4.13 3.61
C ALA A 279 -8.72 5.09 4.43
N ASP A 280 -8.60 4.85 5.71
CA ASP A 280 -7.70 5.51 6.66
C ASP A 280 -6.23 5.01 6.58
N ALA A 281 -5.94 4.00 5.77
CA ALA A 281 -4.62 3.40 5.63
C ALA A 281 -4.11 3.48 4.18
N GLY A 282 -4.38 2.46 3.36
CA GLY A 282 -3.85 2.40 1.99
C GLY A 282 -4.39 3.50 1.08
N ALA A 283 -5.69 3.82 1.14
CA ALA A 283 -6.26 4.90 0.33
C ALA A 283 -5.74 6.27 0.77
N GLN A 284 -5.60 6.53 2.08
CA GLN A 284 -4.97 7.75 2.58
C GLN A 284 -3.57 7.91 1.98
N LYS A 285 -2.77 6.83 1.94
CA LYS A 285 -1.40 6.88 1.41
C LYS A 285 -1.35 6.96 -0.11
N TRP A 286 -2.30 6.35 -0.82
CA TRP A 286 -2.44 6.59 -2.25
C TRP A 286 -2.64 8.09 -2.54
N LEU A 287 -3.58 8.73 -1.84
CA LEU A 287 -3.90 10.14 -2.04
C LEU A 287 -2.78 11.07 -1.58
N ASP A 288 -2.30 10.89 -0.35
CA ASP A 288 -1.38 11.85 0.28
C ASP A 288 0.10 11.60 -0.05
N ILE A 289 0.47 10.37 -0.44
CA ILE A 289 1.84 10.06 -0.84
C ILE A 289 1.92 9.89 -2.36
N ALA A 290 1.31 8.83 -2.91
CA ALA A 290 1.48 8.52 -4.33
C ALA A 290 1.03 9.67 -5.24
N CYS A 291 -0.16 10.24 -4.99
CA CYS A 291 -0.68 11.32 -5.84
C CYS A 291 -0.02 12.66 -5.52
N ARG A 292 -0.02 13.10 -4.26
CA ARG A 292 0.46 14.44 -3.88
C ARG A 292 1.97 14.59 -4.04
N GLU A 293 2.75 13.58 -3.64
CA GLU A 293 4.20 13.71 -3.52
C GLU A 293 4.96 13.04 -4.67
N TYR A 294 4.35 12.01 -5.30
CA TYR A 294 4.99 11.24 -6.36
C TYR A 294 4.27 11.33 -7.72
N GLY A 295 3.24 12.18 -7.85
CA GLY A 295 2.59 12.49 -9.12
C GLY A 295 1.82 11.31 -9.73
N ALA A 296 1.37 10.34 -8.93
CA ALA A 296 0.44 9.31 -9.38
C ALA A 296 -0.92 9.95 -9.75
N GLN A 297 -1.65 9.29 -10.62
CA GLN A 297 -2.94 9.79 -11.07
C GLN A 297 -3.96 9.84 -9.92
N TRP A 298 -4.64 10.99 -9.78
CA TRP A 298 -5.75 11.14 -8.85
C TRP A 298 -6.92 10.25 -9.27
N PRO A 299 -7.60 9.57 -8.34
CA PRO A 299 -8.68 8.67 -8.69
C PRO A 299 -9.87 9.39 -9.33
N SER A 300 -10.41 8.84 -10.42
CA SER A 300 -11.64 9.31 -11.05
C SER A 300 -12.90 8.88 -10.29
N ALA A 301 -12.79 7.82 -9.51
CA ALA A 301 -13.82 7.34 -8.59
C ALA A 301 -13.19 6.46 -7.50
N ALA A 302 -13.95 6.20 -6.45
CA ALA A 302 -13.57 5.24 -5.41
C ALA A 302 -14.72 4.29 -5.07
N ILE A 303 -14.37 3.08 -4.66
CA ILE A 303 -15.29 2.12 -4.04
C ILE A 303 -14.83 1.90 -2.60
N VAL A 304 -15.74 2.09 -1.66
CA VAL A 304 -15.52 1.78 -0.25
C VAL A 304 -16.29 0.51 0.10
N VAL A 305 -15.54 -0.56 0.31
CA VAL A 305 -16.10 -1.89 0.60
C VAL A 305 -16.37 -2.04 2.09
N THR A 306 -17.52 -2.59 2.43
CA THR A 306 -17.86 -3.05 3.78
C THR A 306 -18.57 -4.41 3.72
N ARG A 307 -18.77 -5.04 4.87
CA ARG A 307 -19.56 -6.26 5.01
C ARG A 307 -20.88 -5.97 5.72
N ALA A 308 -21.93 -6.69 5.36
CA ALA A 308 -23.23 -6.57 6.02
C ALA A 308 -23.13 -6.84 7.53
N SER A 309 -22.40 -7.89 7.92
CA SER A 309 -22.15 -8.24 9.32
C SER A 309 -21.41 -7.15 10.09
N THR A 310 -20.51 -6.41 9.44
CA THR A 310 -19.75 -5.31 10.07
C THR A 310 -20.69 -4.19 10.52
N TRP A 311 -21.67 -3.84 9.70
CA TRP A 311 -22.67 -2.82 10.04
C TRP A 311 -23.57 -3.23 11.21
N ARG A 312 -23.89 -4.53 11.33
CA ARG A 312 -24.75 -5.05 12.38
C ARG A 312 -24.02 -5.17 13.73
N ASP A 313 -22.74 -5.61 13.70
CA ASP A 313 -22.09 -6.16 14.90
C ASP A 313 -21.20 -5.12 15.63
N ASP A 314 -20.89 -3.97 15.00
CA ASP A 314 -20.07 -2.93 15.64
C ASP A 314 -20.70 -1.52 15.51
N PRO A 315 -21.42 -1.07 16.55
CA PRO A 315 -21.96 0.30 16.58
C PRO A 315 -20.90 1.40 16.45
N ALA A 316 -19.65 1.13 16.87
CA ALA A 316 -18.56 2.09 16.71
C ALA A 316 -18.15 2.28 15.24
N LEU A 317 -18.45 1.33 14.36
CA LEU A 317 -18.23 1.43 12.92
C LEU A 317 -19.24 2.30 12.20
N ALA A 318 -20.41 2.50 12.78
CA ALA A 318 -21.47 3.31 12.17
C ALA A 318 -21.03 4.74 11.83
N TRP A 319 -20.03 5.29 12.53
CA TRP A 319 -19.46 6.59 12.17
C TRP A 319 -18.28 6.50 11.19
N ARG A 320 -17.48 5.41 11.21
CA ARG A 320 -16.25 5.28 10.41
C ARG A 320 -16.55 5.14 8.93
N TYR A 321 -17.49 4.28 8.58
CA TYR A 321 -17.86 4.08 7.18
C TYR A 321 -18.43 5.34 6.51
N PRO A 322 -19.43 6.02 7.11
CA PRO A 322 -19.88 7.32 6.64
C PRO A 322 -18.76 8.34 6.48
N PHE A 323 -17.88 8.41 7.46
CA PHE A 323 -16.73 9.32 7.43
C PHE A 323 -15.82 9.03 6.24
N HIS A 324 -15.53 7.76 5.94
CA HIS A 324 -14.69 7.41 4.78
C HIS A 324 -15.33 7.81 3.46
N VAL A 325 -16.62 7.56 3.28
CA VAL A 325 -17.36 7.94 2.07
C VAL A 325 -17.37 9.45 1.90
N GLN A 326 -17.79 10.18 2.94
CA GLN A 326 -17.89 11.65 2.93
C GLN A 326 -16.53 12.32 2.71
N ARG A 327 -15.47 11.78 3.30
CA ARG A 327 -14.10 12.26 3.09
C ARG A 327 -13.68 12.19 1.63
N LEU A 328 -13.89 11.05 0.97
CA LEU A 328 -13.50 10.87 -0.42
C LEU A 328 -14.34 11.77 -1.34
N GLU A 329 -15.65 11.89 -1.09
CA GLU A 329 -16.51 12.83 -1.82
C GLU A 329 -16.11 14.29 -1.58
N GLY A 330 -15.70 14.64 -0.37
CA GLY A 330 -15.15 15.98 -0.05
C GLY A 330 -13.81 16.30 -0.75
N LEU A 331 -13.16 15.30 -1.33
CA LEU A 331 -11.98 15.43 -2.19
C LEU A 331 -12.32 15.40 -3.69
N ASP A 332 -13.58 15.63 -4.04
CA ASP A 332 -14.12 15.57 -5.41
C ASP A 332 -13.95 14.19 -6.08
N ILE A 333 -13.87 13.12 -5.29
CA ILE A 333 -13.80 11.75 -5.79
C ILE A 333 -15.19 11.11 -5.69
N PRO A 334 -15.90 10.89 -6.83
CA PRO A 334 -17.16 10.16 -6.83
C PRO A 334 -17.01 8.82 -6.12
N THR A 335 -17.71 8.64 -4.99
CA THR A 335 -17.52 7.47 -4.13
C THR A 335 -18.75 6.59 -4.13
N PHE A 336 -18.54 5.29 -4.31
CA PHE A 336 -19.59 4.27 -4.39
C PHE A 336 -19.47 3.32 -3.19
N PRO A 337 -20.42 3.35 -2.26
CA PRO A 337 -20.54 2.35 -1.22
C PRO A 337 -20.74 0.96 -1.82
N LEU A 338 -20.01 -0.04 -1.36
CA LEU A 338 -20.21 -1.43 -1.74
C LEU A 338 -20.34 -2.31 -0.50
N VAL A 339 -21.41 -3.08 -0.44
CA VAL A 339 -21.66 -4.04 0.64
C VAL A 339 -21.47 -5.46 0.09
N ASN A 340 -20.42 -6.12 0.56
CA ASN A 340 -20.13 -7.51 0.22
C ASN A 340 -20.90 -8.43 1.18
N LEU A 341 -21.82 -9.20 0.63
CA LEU A 341 -22.62 -10.17 1.37
C LEU A 341 -21.90 -11.51 1.47
N TRP A 342 -22.18 -12.23 2.54
CA TRP A 342 -21.88 -13.65 2.67
C TRP A 342 -23.15 -14.49 2.48
N ASP A 343 -22.95 -15.81 2.32
CA ASP A 343 -24.08 -16.71 2.18
C ASP A 343 -25.02 -16.61 3.39
N GLY A 344 -26.32 -16.43 3.10
CA GLY A 344 -27.36 -16.26 4.11
C GLY A 344 -27.61 -14.82 4.56
N GLU A 345 -26.93 -13.81 3.96
CA GLU A 345 -27.12 -12.39 4.30
C GLU A 345 -28.03 -11.63 3.29
N ASP A 346 -28.59 -12.32 2.29
CA ASP A 346 -29.43 -11.69 1.24
C ASP A 346 -30.69 -11.00 1.80
N ASP A 347 -31.20 -11.45 2.94
CA ASP A 347 -32.34 -10.85 3.65
C ASP A 347 -32.05 -9.48 4.25
N GLN A 348 -30.78 -9.10 4.38
CA GLN A 348 -30.37 -7.80 4.92
C GLN A 348 -30.39 -6.67 3.87
N ILE A 349 -30.52 -6.99 2.58
CA ILE A 349 -30.49 -6.00 1.48
C ILE A 349 -31.45 -4.82 1.71
N PRO A 350 -32.74 -5.02 2.11
CA PRO A 350 -33.64 -3.89 2.33
C PRO A 350 -33.16 -2.95 3.44
N ALA A 351 -32.66 -3.52 4.55
CA ALA A 351 -32.16 -2.73 5.67
C ALA A 351 -30.89 -1.93 5.29
N LEU A 352 -29.99 -2.54 4.53
CA LEU A 352 -28.76 -1.87 4.04
C LEU A 352 -29.08 -0.68 3.14
N LYS A 353 -30.09 -0.82 2.26
CA LYS A 353 -30.56 0.29 1.41
C LYS A 353 -31.19 1.42 2.23
N ALA A 354 -32.03 1.09 3.21
CA ALA A 354 -32.65 2.08 4.09
C ALA A 354 -31.59 2.86 4.88
N THR A 355 -30.58 2.17 5.41
CA THR A 355 -29.46 2.85 6.11
C THR A 355 -28.68 3.78 5.19
N ALA A 356 -28.45 3.40 3.94
CA ALA A 356 -27.77 4.27 2.98
C ALA A 356 -28.59 5.53 2.66
N GLU A 357 -29.92 5.40 2.56
CA GLU A 357 -30.83 6.55 2.38
C GLU A 357 -30.81 7.48 3.61
N GLU A 358 -30.83 6.94 4.83
CA GLU A 358 -30.73 7.72 6.07
C GLU A 358 -29.40 8.50 6.18
N LEU A 359 -28.32 7.93 5.65
CA LEU A 359 -26.98 8.53 5.66
C LEU A 359 -26.71 9.41 4.43
N GLU A 360 -27.72 9.60 3.57
CA GLU A 360 -27.62 10.40 2.32
C GLU A 360 -26.49 9.94 1.38
N PHE A 361 -26.21 8.62 1.38
CA PHE A 361 -25.22 8.05 0.45
C PHE A 361 -25.81 7.80 -0.93
N ARG A 362 -24.92 7.69 -1.92
CA ARG A 362 -25.28 7.05 -3.19
C ARG A 362 -25.85 5.66 -2.92
N ALA A 363 -26.79 5.22 -3.75
CA ALA A 363 -27.32 3.87 -3.64
C ALA A 363 -26.16 2.85 -3.60
N PRO A 364 -26.08 2.00 -2.56
CA PRO A 364 -24.98 1.07 -2.41
C PRO A 364 -25.07 -0.03 -3.46
N ILE A 365 -23.91 -0.44 -3.98
CA ILE A 365 -23.76 -1.66 -4.75
C ILE A 365 -23.75 -2.82 -3.76
N ILE A 366 -24.65 -3.79 -3.89
CA ILE A 366 -24.79 -4.88 -2.92
C ILE A 366 -24.76 -6.22 -3.65
N GLY A 367 -23.92 -7.15 -3.17
CA GLY A 367 -23.85 -8.48 -3.76
C GLY A 367 -22.97 -9.46 -2.99
N ASN A 368 -23.23 -10.76 -3.20
CA ASN A 368 -22.35 -11.82 -2.76
C ASN A 368 -21.29 -12.10 -3.84
N LEU A 369 -20.15 -11.41 -3.73
CA LEU A 369 -19.14 -11.44 -4.79
C LEU A 369 -18.38 -12.77 -4.84
N TYR A 370 -18.33 -13.50 -3.74
CA TYR A 370 -17.75 -14.84 -3.72
C TYR A 370 -18.60 -15.84 -4.52
N ARG A 371 -19.92 -15.81 -4.31
CA ARG A 371 -20.88 -16.71 -4.96
C ARG A 371 -21.14 -16.32 -6.41
N ASP A 372 -21.33 -15.04 -6.68
CA ASP A 372 -21.90 -14.54 -7.93
C ASP A 372 -20.88 -13.80 -8.82
N GLY A 373 -19.73 -13.40 -8.28
CA GLY A 373 -18.68 -12.70 -9.06
C GLY A 373 -19.15 -11.37 -9.62
N GLY A 374 -18.75 -11.10 -10.86
CA GLY A 374 -19.13 -9.90 -11.62
C GLY A 374 -20.60 -9.78 -11.90
N ASP A 375 -21.33 -10.92 -12.04
CA ASP A 375 -22.77 -10.95 -12.30
C ASP A 375 -23.58 -10.19 -11.23
N ALA A 376 -23.11 -10.20 -9.97
CA ALA A 376 -23.73 -9.44 -8.89
C ALA A 376 -23.63 -7.93 -9.06
N LEU A 377 -22.57 -7.47 -9.71
CA LEU A 377 -22.24 -6.04 -9.86
C LEU A 377 -22.82 -5.45 -11.14
N ALA A 378 -22.74 -6.16 -12.27
CA ALA A 378 -23.05 -5.64 -13.59
C ALA A 378 -24.39 -4.88 -13.69
N PRO A 379 -25.51 -5.32 -13.08
CA PRO A 379 -26.78 -4.59 -13.12
C PRO A 379 -26.80 -3.27 -12.34
N GLN A 380 -25.82 -3.04 -11.47
CA GLN A 380 -25.80 -1.92 -10.51
C GLN A 380 -24.74 -0.84 -10.87
N LEU A 381 -24.00 -1.00 -11.98
CA LEU A 381 -22.85 -0.17 -12.32
C LEU A 381 -23.17 1.06 -13.18
N ASP A 382 -24.42 1.37 -13.54
CA ASP A 382 -24.71 2.48 -14.46
C ASP A 382 -24.16 3.82 -13.97
N ALA A 383 -24.47 4.20 -12.74
CA ALA A 383 -23.98 5.46 -12.15
C ALA A 383 -22.45 5.45 -11.96
N PHE A 384 -21.87 4.28 -11.66
CA PHE A 384 -20.43 4.12 -11.55
C PHE A 384 -19.73 4.29 -12.90
N VAL A 385 -20.22 3.62 -13.93
CA VAL A 385 -19.70 3.72 -15.31
C VAL A 385 -19.79 5.16 -15.81
N ASP A 386 -20.93 5.82 -15.58
CA ASP A 386 -21.11 7.22 -15.98
C ASP A 386 -20.08 8.12 -15.29
N ALA A 387 -19.88 7.99 -13.98
CA ALA A 387 -18.91 8.75 -13.24
C ALA A 387 -17.47 8.50 -13.71
N VAL A 388 -17.10 7.24 -14.00
CA VAL A 388 -15.74 6.89 -14.41
C VAL A 388 -15.48 7.24 -15.87
N VAL A 389 -16.38 6.84 -16.80
CA VAL A 389 -16.16 7.00 -18.24
C VAL A 389 -16.39 8.44 -18.69
N ASN A 390 -17.48 9.06 -18.25
CA ASN A 390 -17.92 10.39 -18.69
C ASN A 390 -17.52 11.52 -17.73
N GLY A 391 -17.19 11.19 -16.48
CA GLY A 391 -16.77 12.15 -15.45
C GLY A 391 -15.46 12.84 -15.77
N SER A 392 -15.31 14.07 -15.26
CA SER A 392 -14.03 14.78 -15.27
C SER A 392 -13.05 14.16 -14.26
N MET A 393 -11.77 14.19 -14.56
CA MET A 393 -10.76 13.85 -13.55
C MET A 393 -10.63 15.02 -12.56
N PRO A 394 -10.71 14.75 -11.24
CA PRO A 394 -10.46 15.76 -10.24
C PRO A 394 -9.03 16.29 -10.35
N ALA A 395 -8.83 17.55 -9.96
CA ALA A 395 -7.49 18.13 -9.92
C ALA A 395 -6.68 17.49 -8.78
N ALA A 396 -5.42 17.16 -9.06
CA ALA A 396 -4.51 16.68 -8.02
C ALA A 396 -4.30 17.81 -6.97
N PRO A 397 -4.45 17.50 -5.68
CA PRO A 397 -4.25 18.47 -4.62
C PRO A 397 -2.77 18.83 -4.44
N HIS A 398 -2.50 19.93 -3.74
CA HIS A 398 -1.14 20.39 -3.48
C HIS A 398 -0.32 19.42 -2.63
N SER A 399 1.00 19.40 -2.83
CA SER A 399 1.98 18.67 -2.00
C SER A 399 1.99 19.20 -0.56
N HIS A 400 2.29 18.29 0.38
CA HIS A 400 2.52 18.62 1.79
C HIS A 400 4.01 18.81 2.13
N LYS A 401 4.90 18.67 1.16
CA LYS A 401 6.34 18.91 1.37
C LYS A 401 6.58 20.34 1.84
N GLY A 402 7.48 20.48 2.81
CA GLY A 402 7.74 21.77 3.48
C GLY A 402 6.81 22.08 4.65
N MET A 403 5.74 21.30 4.87
CA MET A 403 4.94 21.41 6.08
C MET A 403 5.72 20.83 7.28
N ALA A 404 5.64 21.48 8.45
CA ALA A 404 6.24 20.91 9.66
C ALA A 404 5.62 19.55 9.99
N LEU A 405 6.43 18.55 10.38
CA LEU A 405 5.98 17.17 10.54
C LEU A 405 4.74 17.03 11.43
N VAL A 406 4.74 17.71 12.59
CA VAL A 406 3.59 17.66 13.52
C VAL A 406 2.33 18.29 12.90
N GLU A 407 2.47 19.35 12.11
CA GLU A 407 1.36 19.99 11.40
C GLU A 407 0.81 19.06 10.32
N ASN A 408 1.69 18.36 9.58
CA ASN A 408 1.27 17.38 8.59
C ASN A 408 0.51 16.21 9.26
N VAL A 409 0.99 15.72 10.41
CA VAL A 409 0.25 14.68 11.17
C VAL A 409 -1.10 15.20 11.67
N ARG A 410 -1.19 16.44 12.13
CA ARG A 410 -2.45 17.08 12.52
C ARG A 410 -3.43 17.17 11.36
N TRP A 411 -2.92 17.55 10.20
CA TRP A 411 -3.71 17.56 8.97
C TRP A 411 -4.25 16.15 8.64
N VAL A 412 -3.41 15.12 8.68
CA VAL A 412 -3.83 13.72 8.46
C VAL A 412 -4.84 13.27 9.52
N ALA A 413 -4.64 13.62 10.79
CA ALA A 413 -5.55 13.27 11.87
C ALA A 413 -6.95 13.88 11.64
N GLU A 414 -7.01 15.13 11.23
CA GLU A 414 -8.27 15.83 10.95
C GLU A 414 -8.95 15.29 9.69
N HIS A 415 -8.22 15.20 8.59
CA HIS A 415 -8.79 14.88 7.27
C HIS A 415 -8.90 13.39 6.98
N ALA A 416 -8.12 12.53 7.65
CA ALA A 416 -8.14 11.09 7.40
C ALA A 416 -8.70 10.26 8.58
N TYR A 417 -8.71 10.81 9.80
CA TYR A 417 -9.15 10.09 10.99
C TYR A 417 -10.30 10.79 11.73
N GLY A 418 -10.73 11.97 11.29
CA GLY A 418 -11.82 12.72 11.92
C GLY A 418 -11.49 13.16 13.35
N VAL A 419 -10.22 13.47 13.61
CA VAL A 419 -9.73 13.93 14.92
C VAL A 419 -9.29 15.38 14.81
N PRO A 420 -9.89 16.33 15.55
CA PRO A 420 -9.47 17.72 15.53
C PRO A 420 -7.98 17.91 15.79
N ALA A 421 -7.34 18.84 15.12
CA ALA A 421 -5.89 19.06 15.18
C ALA A 421 -5.36 19.27 16.61
N GLU A 422 -6.14 19.94 17.48
CA GLU A 422 -5.84 20.17 18.89
C GLU A 422 -5.92 18.90 19.76
N ARG A 423 -6.51 17.84 19.25
CA ARG A 423 -6.62 16.54 19.93
C ARG A 423 -5.50 15.56 19.55
N VAL A 424 -4.52 16.03 18.78
CA VAL A 424 -3.29 15.28 18.49
C VAL A 424 -2.33 15.47 19.68
N VAL A 425 -2.01 14.36 20.34
CA VAL A 425 -1.23 14.32 21.60
C VAL A 425 0.19 13.83 21.31
N LEU A 426 1.18 14.48 21.87
CA LEU A 426 2.58 14.03 21.81
C LEU A 426 2.89 13.19 23.04
N LYS A 427 3.33 11.93 22.85
CA LYS A 427 3.80 11.08 23.93
C LYS A 427 5.16 11.56 24.45
N ASP A 428 5.46 11.28 25.72
CA ASP A 428 6.80 11.50 26.27
C ASP A 428 7.86 10.79 25.40
N GLY A 429 8.95 11.49 25.09
CA GLY A 429 10.01 11.01 24.20
C GLY A 429 9.78 11.26 22.70
N PHE A 430 8.61 11.78 22.29
CA PHE A 430 8.37 12.08 20.88
C PHE A 430 9.26 13.23 20.37
N ALA A 431 9.44 14.28 21.17
CA ALA A 431 10.26 15.44 20.78
C ALA A 431 11.73 15.05 20.61
N GLU A 432 12.24 14.19 21.47
CA GLU A 432 13.59 13.61 21.38
C GLU A 432 13.74 12.78 20.10
N SER A 433 12.79 11.88 19.83
CA SER A 433 12.79 11.06 18.61
C SER A 433 12.70 11.90 17.33
N LEU A 434 11.92 12.98 17.34
CA LEU A 434 11.88 13.94 16.21
C LEU A 434 13.22 14.65 16.02
N SER A 435 13.85 15.10 17.12
CA SER A 435 15.15 15.75 17.06
C SER A 435 16.25 14.81 16.54
N GLU A 436 16.26 13.55 16.99
CA GLU A 436 17.16 12.51 16.49
C GLU A 436 16.98 12.29 14.98
N ALA A 437 15.73 12.16 14.51
CA ALA A 437 15.41 12.01 13.09
C ALA A 437 15.88 13.21 12.25
N MET A 438 15.67 14.43 12.74
CA MET A 438 16.13 15.66 12.08
C MET A 438 17.65 15.73 12.00
N ASN A 439 18.35 15.40 13.08
CA ASN A 439 19.81 15.38 13.13
C ASN A 439 20.38 14.30 12.20
N LEU A 440 19.78 13.12 12.16
CA LEU A 440 20.18 12.04 11.25
C LEU A 440 20.05 12.50 9.79
N CYS A 441 18.90 13.06 9.39
CA CYS A 441 18.71 13.59 8.04
C CYS A 441 19.73 14.69 7.72
N ALA A 442 19.90 15.68 8.60
CA ALA A 442 20.80 16.80 8.38
C ALA A 442 22.26 16.34 8.21
N SER A 443 22.70 15.32 9.00
CA SER A 443 24.06 14.77 8.89
C SER A 443 24.30 14.00 7.58
N ALA A 444 23.23 13.51 6.93
CA ALA A 444 23.26 12.91 5.59
C ALA A 444 23.00 13.93 4.46
N GLY A 445 22.96 15.23 4.76
CA GLY A 445 22.67 16.28 3.77
C GLY A 445 21.20 16.30 3.29
N MET A 446 20.28 15.72 4.06
CA MET A 446 18.86 15.63 3.75
C MET A 446 18.05 16.52 4.70
N ASN A 447 16.83 16.90 4.26
CA ASN A 447 15.88 17.64 5.08
C ASN A 447 14.63 16.78 5.33
N LEU A 448 14.29 16.57 6.60
CA LEU A 448 13.10 15.81 6.99
C LEU A 448 11.80 16.40 6.42
N GLY A 449 11.73 17.73 6.27
CA GLY A 449 10.58 18.42 5.69
C GLY A 449 10.30 18.13 4.21
N ASP A 450 11.27 17.57 3.48
CA ASP A 450 11.13 17.18 2.08
C ASP A 450 10.64 15.72 1.92
N MET A 451 10.44 15.01 3.04
CA MET A 451 9.98 13.62 3.05
C MET A 451 8.47 13.53 3.19
N ALA A 452 7.88 12.54 2.52
CA ALA A 452 6.45 12.29 2.64
C ALA A 452 6.13 11.54 3.95
N LEU A 453 5.01 11.92 4.59
CA LEU A 453 4.56 11.35 5.86
C LEU A 453 3.91 9.97 5.68
N VAL A 454 4.41 8.98 6.38
CA VAL A 454 3.76 7.68 6.57
C VAL A 454 3.21 7.59 8.00
N ALA A 455 1.89 7.66 8.12
CA ALA A 455 1.21 7.42 9.39
C ALA A 455 1.18 5.91 9.69
N VAL A 456 1.91 5.48 10.71
CA VAL A 456 2.01 4.07 11.14
C VAL A 456 1.05 3.83 12.29
N LYS A 457 0.08 2.93 12.10
CA LYS A 457 -0.95 2.65 13.10
C LYS A 457 -1.48 1.21 13.02
N SER A 458 -2.25 0.79 14.01
CA SER A 458 -3.02 -0.45 13.91
C SER A 458 -4.01 -0.38 12.73
N PRO A 459 -4.17 -1.45 11.96
CA PRO A 459 -5.17 -1.47 10.89
C PRO A 459 -6.62 -1.45 11.42
N ALA A 460 -6.83 -1.84 12.67
CA ALA A 460 -8.17 -2.02 13.27
C ALA A 460 -8.68 -0.82 14.08
N THR A 461 -7.97 0.30 14.08
CA THR A 461 -8.36 1.52 14.81
C THR A 461 -7.99 2.76 14.00
N MET A 462 -8.83 3.79 14.06
CA MET A 462 -8.53 5.10 13.48
C MET A 462 -7.94 6.04 14.54
N THR A 463 -8.38 5.91 15.78
CA THR A 463 -8.06 6.80 16.89
C THR A 463 -7.63 5.99 18.12
N ASP A 464 -7.17 6.64 19.19
CA ASP A 464 -6.85 5.98 20.46
C ASP A 464 -8.10 5.39 21.12
N ASN A 465 -9.27 5.96 20.83
CA ASN A 465 -10.56 5.70 21.49
C ASN A 465 -11.72 5.80 20.49
N ASP A 466 -11.77 4.90 19.51
CA ASP A 466 -12.75 4.89 18.41
C ASP A 466 -14.22 4.92 18.85
N SER A 467 -14.53 4.42 20.07
CA SER A 467 -15.88 4.44 20.63
C SER A 467 -16.26 5.75 21.32
N ALA A 468 -15.32 6.69 21.46
CA ALA A 468 -15.60 7.98 22.08
C ALA A 468 -16.41 8.90 21.14
N PRO A 469 -17.15 9.90 21.71
CA PRO A 469 -17.72 10.98 20.91
C PRO A 469 -16.67 11.67 20.03
N ALA A 470 -17.08 12.22 18.90
CA ALA A 470 -16.16 12.80 17.90
C ALA A 470 -15.22 13.87 18.49
N ASN A 471 -15.74 14.71 19.41
CA ASN A 471 -14.98 15.76 20.07
C ASN A 471 -14.04 15.27 21.18
N GLU A 472 -14.06 13.97 21.50
CA GLU A 472 -13.21 13.37 22.54
C GLU A 472 -12.15 12.42 21.97
N ARG A 473 -12.22 12.11 20.66
CA ARG A 473 -11.25 11.25 19.98
C ARG A 473 -9.87 11.89 19.99
N THR A 474 -8.84 11.06 20.13
CA THR A 474 -7.45 11.48 20.14
C THR A 474 -6.59 10.63 19.22
N VAL A 475 -5.47 11.20 18.80
CA VAL A 475 -4.39 10.48 18.13
C VAL A 475 -3.09 10.83 18.84
N THR A 476 -2.38 9.82 19.33
CA THR A 476 -1.12 9.99 20.06
C THR A 476 0.08 9.70 19.17
N LEU A 477 1.01 10.65 19.06
CA LEU A 477 2.29 10.50 18.36
C LEU A 477 3.32 9.88 19.31
N LYS A 478 4.00 8.81 18.88
CA LYS A 478 4.88 8.02 19.75
C LYS A 478 6.35 8.07 19.38
N LYS A 479 6.67 7.97 18.09
CA LYS A 479 8.05 7.87 17.60
C LYS A 479 8.13 8.28 16.15
N VAL A 480 9.27 8.83 15.75
CA VAL A 480 9.64 9.13 14.37
C VAL A 480 10.72 8.15 13.90
N GLU A 481 10.57 7.63 12.68
CA GLU A 481 11.58 6.80 12.01
C GLU A 481 11.77 7.33 10.58
N VAL A 482 13.02 7.32 10.09
CA VAL A 482 13.36 7.85 8.77
C VAL A 482 13.66 6.70 7.81
N HIS A 483 13.01 6.71 6.64
CA HIS A 483 13.34 5.88 5.50
C HIS A 483 13.89 6.79 4.39
N SER A 484 15.16 7.10 4.52
CA SER A 484 15.83 8.19 3.81
C SER A 484 15.91 7.99 2.30
N GLY A 485 16.21 6.78 1.85
CA GLY A 485 16.26 6.42 0.43
C GLY A 485 14.86 6.40 -0.20
N ALA A 486 13.86 5.97 0.54
CA ALA A 486 12.46 6.04 0.10
C ALA A 486 11.93 7.48 0.09
N GLY A 487 12.59 8.43 0.77
CA GLY A 487 12.09 9.80 0.94
C GLY A 487 10.85 9.87 1.83
N LEU A 488 10.80 9.01 2.86
CA LEU A 488 9.64 8.86 3.74
C LEU A 488 10.02 9.07 5.21
N VAL A 489 9.13 9.72 5.93
CA VAL A 489 9.19 9.83 7.39
C VAL A 489 8.01 9.09 8.01
N HIS A 490 8.29 8.10 8.85
CA HIS A 490 7.32 7.28 9.52
C HIS A 490 7.03 7.84 10.90
N VAL A 491 5.76 8.12 11.19
CA VAL A 491 5.31 8.54 12.52
C VAL A 491 4.43 7.45 13.10
N ASN A 492 4.89 6.84 14.19
CA ASN A 492 4.13 5.83 14.92
C ASN A 492 3.01 6.49 15.69
N LEU A 493 1.77 6.17 15.34
CA LEU A 493 0.56 6.72 15.95
C LEU A 493 -0.10 5.68 16.86
N THR A 494 -0.86 6.16 17.84
CA THR A 494 -1.89 5.41 18.57
C THR A 494 -1.51 3.94 18.84
N ALA A 495 -2.37 2.98 18.59
CA ALA A 495 -2.12 1.55 18.76
C ALA A 495 -1.28 0.96 17.61
N SER A 496 -0.07 1.53 17.36
CA SER A 496 0.84 0.94 16.38
C SER A 496 1.25 -0.48 16.79
N LEU A 497 1.49 -1.35 15.81
CA LEU A 497 1.99 -2.70 16.06
C LEU A 497 3.36 -2.60 16.74
N THR A 498 3.47 -3.18 17.92
CA THR A 498 4.75 -3.28 18.64
C THR A 498 5.63 -4.40 18.10
N THR A 499 5.04 -5.32 17.32
CA THR A 499 5.72 -6.50 16.78
C THR A 499 5.50 -6.53 15.26
N PRO A 500 6.55 -6.34 14.46
CA PRO A 500 6.42 -6.34 12.99
C PRO A 500 6.15 -7.73 12.40
N MET A 501 6.28 -8.81 13.20
CA MET A 501 5.99 -10.18 12.77
C MET A 501 4.68 -10.67 13.37
N PRO A 502 3.67 -11.03 12.55
CA PRO A 502 2.42 -11.59 13.04
C PRO A 502 2.63 -12.98 13.64
N LYS A 503 1.70 -13.39 14.50
CA LYS A 503 1.63 -14.75 15.02
C LYS A 503 1.08 -15.69 13.93
N ILE A 504 1.69 -16.87 13.78
CA ILE A 504 1.05 -17.96 13.04
C ILE A 504 -0.19 -18.38 13.85
N VAL A 505 -1.32 -18.48 13.19
CA VAL A 505 -2.63 -18.82 13.79
C VAL A 505 -2.86 -20.34 13.65
#